data_dc372d27802da209e417353bacc64dad
#
_entry.id   dc372d27802da209e417353bacc64dad
#
_cell.length_a   1.000
_cell.length_b   1.000
_cell.length_c   1.000
_cell.angle_alpha   90.00
_cell.angle_beta   90.00
_cell.angle_gamma   90.00
#
_symmetry.space_group_name_H-M   'P 1'
#
loop_
_entity.id
_entity.type
_entity.pdbx_description
1 polymer ?
#
loop_
_entity_poly.entity_id
_entity_poly.type
_entity_poly.pdbx_seq_one_letter_code
_entity_poly.pdbx_strand_id
1 'polypeptide(L)'
;MSIFIGLVKINLRKSNLAYIFASNYLRIMTQTRDIFQAIADPTRRQIIGMLAQKSLNVNAIAKEFDITRQAVSLHVQFLNDCGLIVIKKQGRERYCEAKLEKLNEVTDWVDQYRKYWDNKFDSLDNYLAKIQKKKK
;
A
#
# COMPACT_ATOMS: atom_id res chain seq x y z
N MET A 1 2.76 -35.58 -12.70
CA MET A 1 2.15 -34.90 -11.56
C MET A 1 1.43 -33.67 -12.07
N SER A 2 0.15 -33.58 -11.90
CA SER A 2 -0.66 -32.45 -12.36
C SER A 2 -1.13 -31.66 -11.11
N ILE A 3 -0.96 -30.34 -11.14
CA ILE A 3 -1.46 -29.45 -10.08
C ILE A 3 -2.65 -28.69 -10.64
N PHE A 4 -3.78 -28.72 -9.92
CA PHE A 4 -4.95 -27.93 -10.23
C PHE A 4 -4.81 -26.55 -9.58
N ILE A 5 -4.75 -25.51 -10.41
CA ILE A 5 -4.77 -24.12 -9.97
C ILE A 5 -5.90 -23.44 -10.73
N GLY A 6 -7.03 -23.30 -10.07
CA GLY A 6 -8.24 -22.85 -10.75
C GLY A 6 -8.68 -23.85 -11.82
N LEU A 7 -9.27 -23.39 -12.90
CA LEU A 7 -9.80 -24.23 -13.99
C LEU A 7 -8.73 -24.69 -15.01
N VAL A 8 -7.44 -24.48 -14.76
CA VAL A 8 -6.38 -24.83 -15.72
C VAL A 8 -5.56 -26.02 -15.20
N LYS A 9 -5.60 -27.11 -15.95
CA LYS A 9 -4.78 -28.30 -15.70
C LYS A 9 -3.41 -28.11 -16.35
N ILE A 10 -2.39 -27.80 -15.55
CA ILE A 10 -1.02 -27.62 -16.05
C ILE A 10 -0.26 -28.94 -15.90
N ASN A 11 0.20 -29.47 -17.03
CA ASN A 11 0.99 -30.69 -17.08
C ASN A 11 2.49 -30.34 -16.91
N LEU A 12 3.02 -30.59 -15.71
CA LEU A 12 4.35 -30.17 -15.27
C LEU A 12 5.54 -30.95 -15.87
N ARG A 13 5.29 -31.89 -16.79
CA ARG A 13 6.33 -32.83 -17.26
C ARG A 13 7.24 -32.29 -18.39
N LYS A 14 7.01 -31.15 -18.98
CA LYS A 14 7.64 -30.81 -20.27
C LYS A 14 8.66 -29.65 -20.32
N SER A 15 8.82 -28.81 -19.30
CA SER A 15 10.01 -27.93 -19.23
C SER A 15 10.10 -27.17 -17.90
N ASN A 16 11.29 -27.09 -17.32
CA ASN A 16 11.61 -26.21 -16.19
C ASN A 16 11.24 -24.74 -16.49
N LEU A 17 11.29 -24.35 -17.75
CA LEU A 17 10.98 -22.98 -18.18
C LEU A 17 9.48 -22.66 -18.03
N ALA A 18 8.58 -23.58 -18.42
CA ALA A 18 7.13 -23.40 -18.25
C ALA A 18 6.73 -23.36 -16.78
N TYR A 19 7.42 -24.10 -15.92
CA TYR A 19 7.21 -24.06 -14.46
C TYR A 19 7.67 -22.72 -13.88
N ILE A 20 8.83 -22.20 -14.30
CA ILE A 20 9.35 -20.91 -13.87
C ILE A 20 8.42 -19.78 -14.32
N PHE A 21 7.94 -19.80 -15.56
CA PHE A 21 6.97 -18.83 -16.05
C PHE A 21 5.63 -18.91 -15.30
N ALA A 22 5.11 -20.13 -15.08
CA ALA A 22 3.87 -20.32 -14.33
C ALA A 22 4.01 -19.88 -12.87
N SER A 23 5.10 -20.21 -12.20
CA SER A 23 5.34 -19.80 -10.81
C SER A 23 5.55 -18.29 -10.67
N ASN A 24 6.26 -17.67 -11.60
CA ASN A 24 6.41 -16.21 -11.64
C ASN A 24 5.09 -15.51 -11.97
N TYR A 25 4.32 -16.06 -12.93
CA TYR A 25 3.00 -15.53 -13.25
C TYR A 25 2.04 -15.63 -12.07
N LEU A 26 2.02 -16.78 -11.37
CA LEU A 26 1.24 -16.96 -10.15
C LEU A 26 1.70 -16.00 -9.05
N ARG A 27 3.00 -15.86 -8.85
CA ARG A 27 3.57 -14.95 -7.86
C ARG A 27 3.20 -13.48 -8.16
N ILE A 28 3.18 -13.09 -9.44
CA ILE A 28 2.73 -11.76 -9.87
C ILE A 28 1.21 -11.61 -9.66
N MET A 29 0.42 -12.65 -9.97
CA MET A 29 -1.03 -12.64 -9.81
C MET A 29 -1.50 -12.77 -8.36
N THR A 30 -0.75 -13.49 -7.51
CA THR A 30 -1.03 -13.65 -6.08
C THR A 30 -0.32 -12.62 -5.22
N GLN A 31 0.47 -11.73 -5.82
CA GLN A 31 0.98 -10.57 -5.12
C GLN A 31 -0.26 -9.70 -4.80
N THR A 32 -0.90 -10.02 -3.71
CA THR A 32 -1.95 -9.18 -3.11
C THR A 32 -1.36 -7.79 -3.02
N ARG A 33 -1.96 -6.86 -3.75
CA ARG A 33 -1.55 -5.45 -3.71
C ARG A 33 -1.73 -4.99 -2.28
N ASP A 34 -0.60 -4.84 -1.62
CA ASP A 34 -0.50 -4.60 -0.21
C ASP A 34 -0.59 -3.09 0.07
N ILE A 35 -1.14 -2.74 1.21
CA ILE A 35 -1.24 -1.36 1.67
C ILE A 35 0.12 -0.67 1.76
N PHE A 36 1.16 -1.40 2.18
CA PHE A 36 2.52 -0.87 2.26
C PHE A 36 3.08 -0.55 0.88
N GLN A 37 2.81 -1.37 -0.11
CA GLN A 37 3.14 -1.07 -1.50
C GLN A 37 2.36 0.15 -2.01
N ALA A 38 1.08 0.27 -1.64
CA ALA A 38 0.27 1.41 -2.02
C ALA A 38 0.86 2.73 -1.52
N ILE A 39 1.25 2.80 -0.26
CA ILE A 39 1.81 4.02 0.34
C ILE A 39 3.31 4.22 0.07
N ALA A 40 4.01 3.26 -0.51
CA ALA A 40 5.43 3.41 -0.88
C ALA A 40 5.64 4.47 -1.98
N ASP A 41 4.69 4.65 -2.86
CA ASP A 41 4.77 5.60 -3.97
C ASP A 41 4.30 7.01 -3.56
N PRO A 42 5.08 8.07 -3.82
CA PRO A 42 4.74 9.44 -3.42
C PRO A 42 3.49 9.98 -4.13
N THR A 43 3.29 9.64 -5.40
CA THR A 43 2.10 10.06 -6.17
C THR A 43 0.84 9.48 -5.57
N ARG A 44 0.87 8.20 -5.18
CA ARG A 44 -0.27 7.55 -4.52
C ARG A 44 -0.57 8.17 -3.15
N ARG A 45 0.45 8.53 -2.36
CA ARG A 45 0.23 9.25 -1.10
C ARG A 45 -0.44 10.60 -1.31
N GLN A 46 -0.03 11.35 -2.34
CA GLN A 46 -0.67 12.64 -2.69
C GLN A 46 -2.13 12.44 -3.11
N ILE A 47 -2.43 11.44 -3.93
CA ILE A 47 -3.81 11.11 -4.33
C ILE A 47 -4.66 10.78 -3.10
N ILE A 48 -4.17 9.96 -2.17
CA ILE A 48 -4.87 9.66 -0.92
C ILE A 48 -5.15 10.96 -0.14
N GLY A 49 -4.16 11.84 0.00
CA GLY A 49 -4.29 13.12 0.69
C GLY A 49 -5.35 14.04 0.07
N MET A 50 -5.44 14.10 -1.26
CA MET A 50 -6.48 14.84 -1.97
C MET A 50 -7.86 14.25 -1.71
N LEU A 51 -7.99 12.92 -1.82
CA LEU A 51 -9.26 12.21 -1.64
C LEU A 51 -9.71 12.14 -0.19
N ALA A 52 -8.82 12.32 0.77
CA ALA A 52 -9.16 12.48 2.19
C ALA A 52 -9.95 13.77 2.46
N GLN A 53 -9.78 14.78 1.62
CA GLN A 53 -10.47 16.06 1.76
C GLN A 53 -11.82 16.10 1.02
N LYS A 54 -11.87 15.52 -0.17
CA LYS A 54 -13.06 15.51 -1.02
C LYS A 54 -13.02 14.41 -2.07
N SER A 55 -14.17 13.95 -2.48
CA SER A 55 -14.32 13.05 -3.64
C SER A 55 -13.96 13.79 -4.93
N LEU A 56 -13.16 13.13 -5.80
CA LEU A 56 -12.69 13.70 -7.07
C LEU A 56 -12.77 12.65 -8.18
N ASN A 57 -13.05 13.10 -9.41
CA ASN A 57 -12.91 12.25 -10.58
C ASN A 57 -11.44 12.19 -11.03
N VAL A 58 -11.10 11.18 -11.84
CA VAL A 58 -9.71 10.95 -12.31
C VAL A 58 -9.16 12.15 -13.09
N ASN A 59 -10.01 12.88 -13.83
CA ASN A 59 -9.57 14.06 -14.57
C ASN A 59 -9.18 15.21 -13.64
N ALA A 60 -9.96 15.42 -12.56
CA ALA A 60 -9.63 16.43 -11.55
C ALA A 60 -8.34 16.08 -10.81
N ILE A 61 -8.14 14.80 -10.46
CA ILE A 61 -6.89 14.33 -9.86
C ILE A 61 -5.73 14.59 -10.81
N ALA A 62 -5.84 14.20 -12.08
CA ALA A 62 -4.76 14.31 -13.07
C ALA A 62 -4.29 15.76 -13.30
N LYS A 63 -5.14 16.75 -13.11
CA LYS A 63 -4.77 18.17 -13.23
C LYS A 63 -3.74 18.65 -12.21
N GLU A 64 -3.64 17.95 -11.07
CA GLU A 64 -2.73 18.31 -9.98
C GLU A 64 -1.34 17.66 -10.13
N PHE A 65 -1.12 16.88 -11.19
CA PHE A 65 0.13 16.16 -11.41
C PHE A 65 0.72 16.47 -12.79
N ASP A 66 2.04 16.51 -12.85
CA ASP A 66 2.80 16.63 -14.10
C ASP A 66 3.10 15.25 -14.73
N ILE A 67 2.07 14.41 -14.79
CA ILE A 67 2.10 13.10 -15.43
C ILE A 67 0.84 12.88 -16.25
N THR A 68 0.87 11.89 -17.14
CA THR A 68 -0.28 11.62 -18.00
C THR A 68 -1.51 11.17 -17.21
N ARG A 69 -2.70 11.47 -17.74
CA ARG A 69 -3.97 10.98 -17.16
C ARG A 69 -3.99 9.45 -17.05
N GLN A 70 -3.38 8.75 -18.03
CA GLN A 70 -3.29 7.29 -18.00
C GLN A 70 -2.44 6.80 -16.83
N ALA A 71 -1.32 7.46 -16.55
CA ALA A 71 -0.48 7.15 -15.39
C ALA A 71 -1.24 7.37 -14.07
N VAL A 72 -1.96 8.49 -13.93
CA VAL A 72 -2.84 8.75 -12.78
C VAL A 72 -3.91 7.66 -12.63
N SER A 73 -4.53 7.26 -13.74
CA SER A 73 -5.54 6.19 -13.75
C SER A 73 -4.99 4.86 -13.21
N LEU A 74 -3.72 4.52 -13.54
CA LEU A 74 -3.06 3.32 -13.01
C LEU A 74 -2.81 3.42 -11.50
N HIS A 75 -2.39 4.59 -11.00
CA HIS A 75 -2.24 4.81 -9.56
C HIS A 75 -3.57 4.70 -8.82
N VAL A 76 -4.63 5.30 -9.37
CA VAL A 76 -5.99 5.22 -8.83
C VAL A 76 -6.48 3.76 -8.81
N GLN A 77 -6.27 3.01 -9.90
CA GLN A 77 -6.64 1.59 -9.94
C GLN A 77 -5.87 0.78 -8.89
N PHE A 78 -4.58 1.03 -8.73
CA PHE A 78 -3.77 0.36 -7.70
C PHE A 78 -4.32 0.62 -6.28
N LEU A 79 -4.65 1.87 -5.97
CA LEU A 79 -5.24 2.24 -4.68
C LEU A 79 -6.62 1.60 -4.45
N ASN A 80 -7.43 1.50 -5.51
CA ASN A 80 -8.72 0.81 -5.45
C ASN A 80 -8.55 -0.69 -5.19
N ASP A 81 -7.58 -1.33 -5.84
CA ASP A 81 -7.31 -2.76 -5.65
C ASP A 81 -6.77 -3.07 -4.25
N CYS A 82 -6.07 -2.12 -3.62
CA CYS A 82 -5.64 -2.20 -2.22
C CYS A 82 -6.75 -1.87 -1.20
N GLY A 83 -7.92 -1.42 -1.67
CA GLY A 83 -9.04 -1.02 -0.81
C GLY A 83 -8.86 0.32 -0.09
N LEU A 84 -7.86 1.15 -0.49
CA LEU A 84 -7.64 2.50 0.06
C LEU A 84 -8.57 3.56 -0.51
N ILE A 85 -9.13 3.29 -1.66
CA ILE A 85 -10.16 4.11 -2.28
C ILE A 85 -11.28 3.23 -2.82
N VAL A 86 -12.41 3.84 -3.08
CA VAL A 86 -13.52 3.24 -3.82
C VAL A 86 -13.89 4.14 -4.99
N ILE A 87 -14.20 3.51 -6.13
CA ILE A 87 -14.63 4.23 -7.33
C ILE A 87 -16.15 4.07 -7.45
N LYS A 88 -16.87 5.17 -7.37
CA LYS A 88 -18.34 5.22 -7.51
C LYS A 88 -18.71 5.89 -8.82
N LYS A 89 -19.65 5.30 -9.54
CA LYS A 89 -20.22 5.91 -10.75
C LYS A 89 -21.31 6.90 -10.35
N GLN A 90 -21.17 8.14 -10.81
CA GLN A 90 -22.16 9.19 -10.66
C GLN A 90 -22.50 9.76 -12.04
N GLY A 91 -23.64 9.36 -12.61
CA GLY A 91 -23.98 9.72 -13.98
C GLY A 91 -22.99 9.12 -15.00
N ARG A 92 -22.34 9.99 -15.78
CA ARG A 92 -21.33 9.60 -16.78
C ARG A 92 -19.92 9.59 -16.23
N GLU A 93 -19.70 10.07 -15.03
CA GLU A 93 -18.37 10.19 -14.41
C GLU A 93 -18.14 9.15 -13.32
N ARG A 94 -16.87 8.89 -13.04
CA ARG A 94 -16.40 8.02 -11.95
C ARG A 94 -15.68 8.86 -10.92
N TYR A 95 -16.20 8.89 -9.70
CA TYR A 95 -15.63 9.59 -8.56
C TYR A 95 -14.88 8.62 -7.66
N CYS A 96 -13.74 9.07 -7.19
CA CYS A 96 -12.90 8.36 -6.25
C CYS A 96 -13.12 8.93 -4.86
N GLU A 97 -13.29 8.06 -3.88
CA GLU A 97 -13.41 8.41 -2.46
C GLU A 97 -12.38 7.62 -1.65
N ALA A 98 -11.75 8.26 -0.67
CA ALA A 98 -10.82 7.60 0.22
C ALA A 98 -11.51 6.68 1.22
N LYS A 99 -10.90 5.51 1.48
CA LYS A 99 -11.23 4.59 2.58
C LYS A 99 -10.05 4.51 3.53
N LEU A 100 -9.98 5.47 4.46
CA LEU A 100 -8.83 5.66 5.34
C LEU A 100 -8.71 4.58 6.42
N GLU A 101 -9.77 3.82 6.67
CA GLU A 101 -9.79 2.75 7.67
C GLU A 101 -8.73 1.67 7.39
N LYS A 102 -8.42 1.46 6.10
CA LYS A 102 -7.36 0.55 5.70
C LYS A 102 -5.96 0.99 6.17
N LEU A 103 -5.75 2.27 6.42
CA LEU A 103 -4.49 2.79 6.96
C LEU A 103 -4.24 2.37 8.41
N ASN A 104 -5.24 1.83 9.12
CA ASN A 104 -5.05 1.28 10.46
C ASN A 104 -4.01 0.15 10.48
N GLU A 105 -3.91 -0.65 9.41
CA GLU A 105 -2.87 -1.69 9.29
C GLU A 105 -1.46 -1.11 9.37
N VAL A 106 -1.24 0.08 8.78
CA VAL A 106 0.04 0.80 8.84
C VAL A 106 0.28 1.36 10.23
N THR A 107 -0.76 1.92 10.85
CA THR A 107 -0.69 2.46 12.22
C THR A 107 -0.33 1.35 13.21
N ASP A 108 -1.01 0.22 13.13
CA ASP A 108 -0.76 -0.93 14.01
C ASP A 108 0.68 -1.45 13.85
N TRP A 109 1.18 -1.47 12.61
CA TRP A 109 2.57 -1.85 12.35
C TRP A 109 3.56 -0.85 12.96
N VAL A 110 3.35 0.46 12.78
CA VAL A 110 4.20 1.52 13.35
C VAL A 110 4.16 1.49 14.88
N ASP A 111 3.01 1.27 15.49
CA ASP A 111 2.83 1.27 16.94
C ASP A 111 3.61 0.14 17.65
N GLN A 112 3.90 -0.95 16.97
CA GLN A 112 4.81 -1.99 17.49
C GLN A 112 6.22 -1.42 17.77
N TYR A 113 6.68 -0.48 16.93
CA TYR A 113 8.00 0.13 17.06
C TYR A 113 7.98 1.37 17.96
N ARG A 114 6.84 2.04 18.14
CA ARG A 114 6.70 3.18 19.05
C ARG A 114 7.08 2.80 20.47
N LYS A 115 6.57 1.69 20.99
CA LYS A 115 6.91 1.16 22.31
C LYS A 115 8.41 0.90 22.48
N TYR A 116 9.08 0.47 21.41
CA TYR A 116 10.53 0.29 21.43
C TYR A 116 11.26 1.62 21.65
N TRP A 117 10.82 2.69 20.97
CA TRP A 117 11.41 4.01 21.13
C TRP A 117 11.10 4.64 22.49
N ASP A 118 9.88 4.50 23.01
CA ASP A 118 9.49 4.99 24.32
C ASP A 118 10.39 4.38 25.42
N ASN A 119 10.62 3.07 25.39
CA ASN A 119 11.55 2.41 26.31
C ASN A 119 13.00 2.92 26.19
N LYS A 120 13.44 3.31 25.01
CA LYS A 120 14.79 3.90 24.80
C LYS A 120 14.88 5.31 25.37
N PHE A 121 13.84 6.12 25.21
CA PHE A 121 13.80 7.48 25.78
C PHE A 121 13.76 7.43 27.31
N ASP A 122 12.96 6.55 27.91
CA ASP A 122 12.93 6.34 29.36
C ASP A 122 14.31 5.93 29.91
N SER A 123 15.02 5.06 29.19
CA SER A 123 16.37 4.65 29.56
C SER A 123 17.36 5.80 29.50
N LEU A 124 17.22 6.70 28.51
CA LEU A 124 18.06 7.88 28.37
C LEU A 124 17.77 8.89 29.48
N ASP A 125 16.52 9.15 29.83
CA ASP A 125 16.13 10.05 30.92
C ASP A 125 16.67 9.57 32.26
N ASN A 126 16.56 8.25 32.52
CA ASN A 126 17.15 7.64 33.71
C ASN A 126 18.67 7.80 33.77
N TYR A 127 19.36 7.68 32.64
CA TYR A 127 20.80 7.88 32.56
C TYR A 127 21.20 9.34 32.82
N LEU A 128 20.49 10.28 32.21
CA LEU A 128 20.73 11.73 32.40
C LEU A 128 20.49 12.14 33.87
N ALA A 129 19.44 11.63 34.50
CA ALA A 129 19.16 11.88 35.91
C ALA A 129 20.30 11.37 36.84
N LYS A 130 20.89 10.21 36.53
CA LYS A 130 22.05 9.68 37.25
C LYS A 130 23.29 10.57 37.13
N ILE A 131 23.56 11.12 35.93
CA ILE A 131 24.70 12.01 35.69
C ILE A 131 24.51 13.34 36.46
N GLN A 132 23.30 13.90 36.46
CA GLN A 132 23.03 15.14 37.17
C GLN A 132 23.20 15.01 38.68
N LYS A 133 22.81 13.85 39.25
CA LYS A 133 23.03 13.56 40.68
C LYS A 133 24.51 13.40 41.06
N LYS A 134 25.38 12.97 40.12
CA LYS A 134 26.84 12.83 40.37
C LYS A 134 27.58 14.17 40.28
N LYS A 135 27.00 15.22 39.70
CA LYS A 135 27.61 16.56 39.58
C LYS A 135 27.30 17.51 40.73
N LYS A 136 26.45 17.09 41.64
CA LYS A 136 26.19 17.76 42.93
C LYS A 136 26.99 17.11 44.03
#